data_1c72e4dfbd2370f194764a28c23a29fe
#
_entry.id   1c72e4dfbd2370f194764a28c23a29fe
#
_cell.length_a   1.000
_cell.length_b   1.000
_cell.length_c   1.000
_cell.angle_alpha   90.00
_cell.angle_beta   90.00
_cell.angle_gamma   90.00
#
_symmetry.space_group_name_H-M   'P 1'
#
loop_
_entity.id
_entity.type
_entity.pdbx_description
1 polymer ?
#
loop_
_entity_poly.entity_id
_entity_poly.type
_entity_poly.pdbx_seq_one_letter_code
_entity_poly.pdbx_strand_id
1 'polypeptide(L)'
;MDIFASHAFDWLVVLLLFGGAIYTLKIIGEEKTTFKEESYQVQFGNLVLEIPRWWTITEQDEHHIKFERTDTRYDWFATFSYFPDHQGKTMPELLEDKLNLENIEYDMDVVFETDSRVLFRDSEIQEQFQEVIRVEGKGSQDQIERIYYDIYLMRALNDHGYFIFESKSSVLNGSLEGPFFEESLACLSFIHETQTGKA
;
A
#
# COMPACT_ATOMS: atom_id res chain seq x y z
N MET A 1 -35.20 -30.82 -30.95
CA MET A 1 -35.66 -29.73 -30.04
C MET A 1 -34.57 -29.25 -29.07
N ASP A 2 -33.39 -29.86 -29.11
CA ASP A 2 -32.31 -29.69 -28.06
C ASP A 2 -31.25 -28.60 -28.37
N ILE A 3 -31.13 -28.18 -29.63
CA ILE A 3 -30.12 -27.19 -30.04
C ILE A 3 -30.43 -25.79 -29.48
N PHE A 4 -31.72 -25.42 -29.44
CA PHE A 4 -32.14 -24.12 -28.87
C PHE A 4 -31.94 -24.03 -27.33
N ALA A 5 -32.12 -25.16 -26.63
CA ALA A 5 -31.90 -25.19 -25.18
C ALA A 5 -30.41 -25.05 -24.81
N SER A 6 -29.49 -25.63 -25.59
CA SER A 6 -28.05 -25.50 -25.41
C SER A 6 -27.61 -24.05 -25.59
N HIS A 7 -28.05 -23.37 -26.65
CA HIS A 7 -27.68 -21.96 -26.84
C HIS A 7 -28.29 -21.01 -25.79
N ALA A 8 -29.49 -21.31 -25.29
CA ALA A 8 -30.09 -20.51 -24.23
C ALA A 8 -29.30 -20.61 -22.93
N PHE A 9 -28.75 -21.79 -22.60
CA PHE A 9 -27.87 -21.98 -21.44
C PHE A 9 -26.55 -21.24 -21.60
N ASP A 10 -25.91 -21.32 -22.76
CA ASP A 10 -24.66 -20.63 -23.06
C ASP A 10 -24.82 -19.11 -22.92
N TRP A 11 -25.90 -18.53 -23.42
CA TRP A 11 -26.22 -17.12 -23.25
C TRP A 11 -26.47 -16.72 -21.80
N LEU A 12 -27.11 -17.58 -21.02
CA LEU A 12 -27.35 -17.34 -19.59
C LEU A 12 -26.03 -17.27 -18.82
N VAL A 13 -25.08 -18.17 -19.10
CA VAL A 13 -23.74 -18.15 -18.51
C VAL A 13 -23.02 -16.86 -18.89
N VAL A 14 -23.03 -16.45 -20.14
CA VAL A 14 -22.42 -15.20 -20.62
C VAL A 14 -23.01 -13.97 -19.88
N LEU A 15 -24.34 -13.92 -19.76
CA LEU A 15 -25.03 -12.84 -19.05
C LEU A 15 -24.69 -12.79 -17.57
N LEU A 16 -24.52 -13.94 -16.88
CA LEU A 16 -24.11 -14.02 -15.51
C LEU A 16 -22.67 -13.52 -15.32
N LEU A 17 -21.76 -13.91 -16.23
CA LEU A 17 -20.37 -13.43 -16.20
C LEU A 17 -20.28 -11.92 -16.44
N PHE A 18 -21.04 -11.39 -17.41
CA PHE A 18 -21.10 -9.95 -17.68
C PHE A 18 -21.72 -9.18 -16.51
N GLY A 19 -22.81 -9.68 -15.95
CA GLY A 19 -23.46 -9.10 -14.77
C GLY A 19 -22.53 -9.09 -13.55
N GLY A 20 -21.80 -10.19 -13.34
CA GLY A 20 -20.78 -10.30 -12.31
C GLY A 20 -19.63 -9.30 -12.50
N ALA A 21 -19.12 -9.16 -13.72
CA ALA A 21 -18.07 -8.21 -14.04
C ALA A 21 -18.51 -6.75 -13.80
N ILE A 22 -19.71 -6.36 -14.26
CA ILE A 22 -20.28 -5.02 -14.03
C ILE A 22 -20.45 -4.76 -12.52
N TYR A 23 -20.96 -5.75 -11.78
CA TYR A 23 -21.13 -5.65 -10.33
C TYR A 23 -19.80 -5.45 -9.61
N THR A 24 -18.77 -6.21 -9.99
CA THR A 24 -17.41 -6.07 -9.44
C THR A 24 -16.84 -4.67 -9.71
N LEU A 25 -16.96 -4.17 -10.95
CA LEU A 25 -16.50 -2.83 -11.30
C LEU A 25 -17.21 -1.74 -10.50
N LYS A 26 -18.51 -1.91 -10.24
CA LYS A 26 -19.28 -0.99 -9.40
C LYS A 26 -18.79 -0.98 -7.96
N ILE A 27 -18.56 -2.15 -7.35
CA ILE A 27 -18.02 -2.26 -5.98
C ILE A 27 -16.65 -1.60 -5.87
N ILE A 28 -15.72 -1.89 -6.79
CA ILE A 28 -14.39 -1.26 -6.81
C ILE A 28 -14.51 0.27 -6.90
N GLY A 29 -15.45 0.78 -7.71
CA GLY A 29 -15.71 2.21 -7.81
C GLY A 29 -16.25 2.81 -6.50
N GLU A 30 -17.14 2.10 -5.82
CA GLU A 30 -17.70 2.51 -4.52
C GLU A 30 -16.63 2.50 -3.43
N GLU A 31 -15.76 1.49 -3.37
CA GLU A 31 -14.64 1.41 -2.41
C GLU A 31 -13.67 2.59 -2.56
N LYS A 32 -13.28 2.94 -3.79
CA LYS A 32 -12.43 4.11 -4.05
C LYS A 32 -13.10 5.43 -3.65
N THR A 33 -14.42 5.53 -3.83
CA THR A 33 -15.18 6.72 -3.41
C THR A 33 -15.25 6.79 -1.90
N THR A 34 -15.52 5.67 -1.24
CA THR A 34 -15.57 5.56 0.23
C THR A 34 -14.22 5.91 0.85
N PHE A 35 -13.10 5.45 0.28
CA PHE A 35 -11.77 5.85 0.75
C PHE A 35 -11.60 7.36 0.75
N LYS A 36 -11.97 8.06 -0.35
CA LYS A 36 -11.83 9.51 -0.45
C LYS A 36 -12.74 10.29 0.49
N GLU A 37 -13.94 9.77 0.75
CA GLU A 37 -14.93 10.43 1.61
C GLU A 37 -14.67 10.15 3.10
N GLU A 38 -14.06 9.01 3.42
CA GLU A 38 -13.86 8.53 4.78
C GLU A 38 -12.39 8.49 5.22
N SER A 39 -11.46 9.03 4.43
CA SER A 39 -10.06 9.18 4.84
C SER A 39 -9.87 10.39 5.76
N TYR A 40 -8.80 10.36 6.54
CA TYR A 40 -8.32 11.49 7.31
C TYR A 40 -6.81 11.67 7.09
N GLN A 41 -6.34 12.90 7.28
CA GLN A 41 -4.93 13.22 7.08
C GLN A 41 -4.13 12.99 8.36
N VAL A 42 -2.99 12.32 8.20
CA VAL A 42 -1.99 12.12 9.25
C VAL A 42 -0.67 12.71 8.79
N GLN A 43 -0.09 13.52 9.64
CA GLN A 43 1.23 14.09 9.39
C GLN A 43 2.33 13.16 9.89
N PHE A 44 3.32 12.90 9.04
CA PHE A 44 4.52 12.14 9.36
C PHE A 44 5.77 12.90 8.89
N GLY A 45 6.44 13.57 9.81
CA GLY A 45 7.51 14.51 9.48
C GLY A 45 6.98 15.65 8.62
N ASN A 46 7.51 15.80 7.42
CA ASN A 46 7.05 16.77 6.40
C ASN A 46 6.06 16.19 5.39
N LEU A 47 5.69 14.93 5.55
CA LEU A 47 4.76 14.22 4.70
C LEU A 47 3.33 14.25 5.27
N VAL A 48 2.35 14.20 4.39
CA VAL A 48 0.93 14.03 4.70
C VAL A 48 0.45 12.73 4.06
N LEU A 49 -0.13 11.88 4.88
CA LEU A 49 -0.73 10.61 4.50
C LEU A 49 -2.25 10.72 4.53
N GLU A 50 -2.93 10.18 3.54
CA GLU A 50 -4.38 9.97 3.57
C GLU A 50 -4.67 8.54 4.07
N ILE A 51 -5.27 8.44 5.25
CA ILE A 51 -5.46 7.19 5.98
C ILE A 51 -6.95 6.86 6.07
N PRO A 52 -7.39 5.61 5.79
CA PRO A 52 -8.77 5.18 5.98
C PRO A 52 -9.21 5.33 7.44
N ARG A 53 -10.46 5.72 7.69
CA ARG A 53 -10.99 5.93 9.06
C ARG A 53 -11.00 4.67 9.92
N TRP A 54 -11.02 3.49 9.31
CA TRP A 54 -11.03 2.22 10.03
C TRP A 54 -9.63 1.74 10.47
N TRP A 55 -8.56 2.47 10.08
CA TRP A 55 -7.22 2.24 10.61
C TRP A 55 -7.01 3.07 11.86
N THR A 56 -6.56 2.42 12.92
CA THR A 56 -6.30 3.04 14.21
C THR A 56 -4.79 3.16 14.40
N ILE A 57 -4.33 4.34 14.83
CA ILE A 57 -2.93 4.51 15.25
C ILE A 57 -2.76 3.78 16.58
N THR A 58 -1.89 2.76 16.61
CA THR A 58 -1.58 1.97 17.80
C THR A 58 -0.23 2.32 18.42
N GLU A 59 0.70 2.79 17.59
CA GLU A 59 2.01 3.26 18.03
C GLU A 59 2.37 4.52 17.25
N GLN A 60 2.96 5.50 17.91
CA GLN A 60 3.43 6.74 17.28
C GLN A 60 4.56 7.36 18.06
N ASP A 61 5.65 7.69 17.38
CA ASP A 61 6.73 8.54 17.85
C ASP A 61 7.21 9.50 16.74
N GLU A 62 8.36 10.14 16.92
CA GLU A 62 8.88 11.12 15.96
C GLU A 62 9.24 10.50 14.59
N HIS A 63 9.64 9.22 14.58
CA HIS A 63 10.16 8.52 13.39
C HIS A 63 9.39 7.28 13.02
N HIS A 64 8.28 7.01 13.70
CA HIS A 64 7.49 5.81 13.50
C HIS A 64 6.01 6.03 13.78
N ILE A 65 5.17 5.54 12.88
CA ILE A 65 3.72 5.42 13.09
C ILE A 65 3.29 4.02 12.68
N LYS A 66 2.49 3.37 13.53
CA LYS A 66 1.86 2.09 13.24
C LYS A 66 0.35 2.22 13.22
N PHE A 67 -0.25 1.66 12.21
CA PHE A 67 -1.68 1.55 12.04
C PHE A 67 -2.09 0.09 12.11
N GLU A 68 -3.20 -0.17 12.77
CA GLU A 68 -3.81 -1.49 12.83
C GLU A 68 -5.31 -1.40 12.53
N ARG A 69 -5.87 -2.47 12.01
CA ARG A 69 -7.30 -2.61 11.86
C ARG A 69 -7.89 -3.30 13.10
N THR A 70 -8.41 -2.49 14.04
CA THR A 70 -8.89 -2.97 15.35
C THR A 70 -10.36 -3.36 15.36
N ASP A 71 -11.13 -3.03 14.33
CA ASP A 71 -12.57 -3.32 14.20
C ASP A 71 -12.86 -4.74 13.70
N THR A 72 -11.84 -5.46 13.25
CA THR A 72 -11.93 -6.81 12.73
C THR A 72 -11.05 -7.78 13.52
N ARG A 73 -11.25 -9.09 13.29
CA ARG A 73 -10.38 -10.14 13.86
C ARG A 73 -9.16 -10.43 12.98
N TYR A 74 -8.89 -9.55 12.05
CA TYR A 74 -7.85 -9.77 11.04
C TYR A 74 -6.54 -9.17 11.50
N ASP A 75 -5.48 -9.96 11.46
CA ASP A 75 -4.12 -9.50 11.62
C ASP A 75 -3.70 -8.70 10.38
N TRP A 76 -3.85 -7.41 10.43
CA TRP A 76 -3.31 -6.49 9.46
C TRP A 76 -2.72 -5.28 10.17
N PHE A 77 -1.54 -4.88 9.76
CA PHE A 77 -0.96 -3.61 10.19
C PHE A 77 -0.14 -2.98 9.07
N ALA A 78 0.02 -1.66 9.15
CA ALA A 78 0.97 -0.90 8.36
C ALA A 78 1.87 -0.07 9.26
N THR A 79 3.15 0.04 8.92
CA THR A 79 4.12 0.89 9.59
C THR A 79 4.75 1.87 8.63
N PHE A 80 4.94 3.09 9.12
CA PHE A 80 5.60 4.18 8.42
C PHE A 80 6.78 4.61 9.28
N SER A 81 7.98 4.39 8.79
CA SER A 81 9.21 4.62 9.55
C SER A 81 10.20 5.47 8.76
N TYR A 82 10.88 6.38 9.45
CA TYR A 82 11.98 7.17 8.92
C TYR A 82 13.28 6.82 9.65
N PHE A 83 14.33 6.60 8.89
CA PHE A 83 15.66 6.30 9.37
C PHE A 83 16.60 7.42 8.93
N PRO A 84 17.24 8.15 9.87
CA PRO A 84 18.01 9.35 9.54
C PRO A 84 19.36 9.06 8.86
N ASP A 85 19.82 7.81 8.83
CA ASP A 85 21.08 7.41 8.20
C ASP A 85 20.99 6.05 7.52
N HIS A 86 21.33 5.99 6.24
CA HIS A 86 21.39 4.74 5.47
C HIS A 86 22.73 3.98 5.63
N GLN A 87 23.67 4.50 6.44
CA GLN A 87 24.97 3.87 6.74
C GLN A 87 25.80 3.55 5.50
N GLY A 88 25.63 4.31 4.42
CA GLY A 88 26.32 4.10 3.16
C GLY A 88 25.78 2.91 2.33
N LYS A 89 24.65 2.29 2.73
CA LYS A 89 24.01 1.17 2.02
C LYS A 89 23.19 1.66 0.83
N THR A 90 23.13 0.83 -0.18
CA THR A 90 22.22 1.01 -1.31
C THR A 90 20.80 0.58 -0.96
N MET A 91 19.78 1.03 -1.73
CA MET A 91 18.39 0.65 -1.50
C MET A 91 18.15 -0.86 -1.55
N PRO A 92 18.74 -1.64 -2.49
CA PRO A 92 18.64 -3.10 -2.45
C PRO A 92 19.24 -3.73 -1.19
N GLU A 93 20.38 -3.24 -0.69
CA GLU A 93 21.01 -3.74 0.55
C GLU A 93 20.13 -3.44 1.78
N LEU A 94 19.49 -2.27 1.82
CA LEU A 94 18.53 -1.93 2.89
C LEU A 94 17.30 -2.84 2.86
N LEU A 95 16.80 -3.16 1.66
CA LEU A 95 15.69 -4.09 1.50
C LEU A 95 16.09 -5.50 1.99
N GLU A 96 17.24 -5.99 1.56
CA GLU A 96 17.75 -7.30 1.98
C GLU A 96 17.92 -7.38 3.50
N ASP A 97 18.51 -6.36 4.11
CA ASP A 97 18.65 -6.27 5.56
C ASP A 97 17.30 -6.31 6.28
N LYS A 98 16.31 -5.57 5.76
CA LYS A 98 14.96 -5.54 6.35
C LYS A 98 14.29 -6.90 6.26
N LEU A 99 14.34 -7.56 5.10
CA LEU A 99 13.76 -8.89 4.91
C LEU A 99 14.45 -9.94 5.79
N ASN A 100 15.79 -9.88 5.89
CA ASN A 100 16.57 -10.78 6.75
C ASN A 100 16.27 -10.56 8.24
N LEU A 101 16.13 -9.30 8.67
CA LEU A 101 15.80 -8.97 10.06
C LEU A 101 14.44 -9.55 10.49
N GLU A 102 13.47 -9.56 9.58
CA GLU A 102 12.13 -10.08 9.84
C GLU A 102 11.95 -11.54 9.43
N ASN A 103 13.00 -12.18 8.92
CA ASN A 103 12.95 -13.55 8.37
C ASN A 103 11.85 -13.73 7.32
N ILE A 104 11.70 -12.76 6.42
CA ILE A 104 10.71 -12.79 5.35
C ILE A 104 11.35 -13.31 4.06
N GLU A 105 10.74 -14.36 3.49
CA GLU A 105 11.06 -14.90 2.18
C GLU A 105 9.84 -14.77 1.26
N TYR A 106 10.00 -14.04 0.16
CA TYR A 106 8.95 -13.90 -0.85
C TYR A 106 8.82 -15.15 -1.72
N ASP A 107 7.61 -15.39 -2.21
CA ASP A 107 7.36 -16.33 -3.29
C ASP A 107 7.92 -15.80 -4.63
N MET A 108 7.85 -16.62 -5.69
CA MET A 108 8.35 -16.22 -7.01
C MET A 108 7.48 -15.17 -7.71
N ASP A 109 6.22 -15.05 -7.31
CA ASP A 109 5.20 -14.19 -7.95
C ASP A 109 5.09 -12.83 -7.23
N VAL A 110 6.20 -12.11 -7.10
CA VAL A 110 6.20 -10.77 -6.51
C VAL A 110 6.10 -9.67 -7.56
N VAL A 111 5.42 -8.60 -7.22
CA VAL A 111 5.47 -7.33 -7.97
C VAL A 111 6.71 -6.57 -7.50
N PHE A 112 7.52 -6.11 -8.44
CA PHE A 112 8.69 -5.27 -8.15
C PHE A 112 8.60 -3.99 -8.99
N GLU A 113 8.58 -2.83 -8.34
CA GLU A 113 8.44 -1.54 -9.00
C GLU A 113 9.47 -0.54 -8.44
N THR A 114 10.06 0.24 -9.34
CA THR A 114 11.07 1.26 -8.99
C THR A 114 10.79 2.63 -9.60
N ASP A 115 9.70 2.79 -10.33
CA ASP A 115 9.35 4.07 -10.97
C ASP A 115 8.42 4.88 -10.04
N SER A 116 8.96 5.95 -9.45
CA SER A 116 8.20 6.87 -8.58
C SER A 116 6.96 7.46 -9.27
N ARG A 117 6.98 7.61 -10.61
CA ARG A 117 5.84 8.15 -11.38
C ARG A 117 4.66 7.18 -11.47
N VAL A 118 4.93 5.88 -11.31
CA VAL A 118 3.89 4.86 -11.23
C VAL A 118 3.30 4.79 -9.82
N LEU A 119 4.17 4.93 -8.79
CA LEU A 119 3.81 4.74 -7.39
C LEU A 119 3.07 5.95 -6.79
N PHE A 120 3.44 7.17 -7.17
CA PHE A 120 2.89 8.39 -6.56
C PHE A 120 2.13 9.25 -7.57
N ARG A 121 1.07 9.91 -7.12
CA ARG A 121 0.28 10.83 -7.95
C ARG A 121 0.82 12.25 -7.93
N ASP A 122 1.37 12.67 -6.80
CA ASP A 122 1.91 14.00 -6.60
C ASP A 122 3.26 14.14 -7.31
N SER A 123 3.39 15.17 -8.17
CA SER A 123 4.61 15.39 -8.97
C SER A 123 5.80 15.82 -8.12
N GLU A 124 5.56 16.52 -7.01
CA GLU A 124 6.64 16.94 -6.10
C GLU A 124 7.21 15.73 -5.35
N ILE A 125 6.34 14.80 -4.92
CA ILE A 125 6.75 13.52 -4.35
C ILE A 125 7.57 12.70 -5.38
N GLN A 126 7.12 12.63 -6.64
CA GLN A 126 7.83 11.92 -7.70
C GLN A 126 9.24 12.49 -7.95
N GLU A 127 9.39 13.81 -7.88
CA GLU A 127 10.68 14.50 -8.07
C GLU A 127 11.60 14.33 -6.86
N GLN A 128 11.06 14.35 -5.64
CA GLN A 128 11.84 14.24 -4.41
C GLN A 128 12.29 12.81 -4.11
N PHE A 129 11.45 11.80 -4.39
CA PHE A 129 11.77 10.40 -4.17
C PHE A 129 12.19 9.72 -5.47
N GLN A 130 13.40 10.03 -5.97
CA GLN A 130 13.93 9.42 -7.19
C GLN A 130 14.43 7.99 -6.99
N GLU A 131 14.81 7.64 -5.77
CA GLU A 131 15.17 6.27 -5.43
C GLU A 131 14.04 5.64 -4.62
N VAL A 132 13.28 4.78 -5.28
CA VAL A 132 12.16 4.05 -4.69
C VAL A 132 12.27 2.58 -5.09
N ILE A 133 12.01 1.69 -4.14
CA ILE A 133 11.79 0.27 -4.39
C ILE A 133 10.47 -0.12 -3.72
N ARG A 134 9.56 -0.70 -4.47
CA ARG A 134 8.39 -1.40 -3.96
C ARG A 134 8.53 -2.89 -4.23
N VAL A 135 8.26 -3.71 -3.23
CA VAL A 135 8.11 -5.15 -3.39
C VAL A 135 6.82 -5.59 -2.72
N GLU A 136 5.94 -6.18 -3.47
CA GLU A 136 4.62 -6.63 -3.03
C GLU A 136 4.40 -8.08 -3.41
N GLY A 137 3.91 -8.88 -2.48
CA GLY A 137 3.56 -10.25 -2.78
C GLY A 137 3.30 -11.13 -1.57
N LYS A 138 3.14 -12.41 -1.89
CA LYS A 138 3.03 -13.46 -0.88
C LYS A 138 4.42 -13.92 -0.49
N GLY A 139 4.53 -14.37 0.75
CA GLY A 139 5.77 -14.91 1.27
C GLY A 139 5.53 -15.74 2.52
N SER A 140 6.63 -16.10 3.17
CA SER A 140 6.62 -16.74 4.48
C SER A 140 7.47 -15.96 5.46
N GLN A 141 7.03 -15.88 6.69
CA GLN A 141 7.81 -15.39 7.82
C GLN A 141 8.25 -16.57 8.68
N ASP A 142 9.53 -16.58 9.08
CA ASP A 142 10.15 -17.68 9.84
C ASP A 142 9.95 -19.07 9.20
N GLN A 143 9.71 -19.14 7.87
CA GLN A 143 9.38 -20.36 7.11
C GLN A 143 8.14 -21.11 7.62
N ILE A 144 7.30 -20.48 8.42
CA ILE A 144 6.13 -21.07 9.08
C ILE A 144 4.86 -20.34 8.68
N GLU A 145 4.81 -19.02 8.85
CA GLU A 145 3.61 -18.24 8.65
C GLU A 145 3.52 -17.73 7.20
N ARG A 146 2.37 -17.96 6.56
CA ARG A 146 2.07 -17.42 5.23
C ARG A 146 1.55 -16.01 5.36
N ILE A 147 2.29 -15.07 4.78
CA ILE A 147 1.98 -13.64 4.84
C ILE A 147 1.76 -13.04 3.45
N TYR A 148 1.08 -11.92 3.44
CA TYR A 148 1.13 -10.93 2.37
C TYR A 148 1.91 -9.73 2.89
N TYR A 149 2.92 -9.32 2.15
CA TYR A 149 3.82 -8.26 2.55
C TYR A 149 4.04 -7.29 1.38
N ASP A 150 3.79 -6.01 1.65
CA ASP A 150 4.02 -4.91 0.71
C ASP A 150 4.94 -3.90 1.40
N ILE A 151 6.08 -3.61 0.79
CA ILE A 151 7.10 -2.73 1.34
C ILE A 151 7.54 -1.71 0.31
N TYR A 152 7.60 -0.45 0.72
CA TYR A 152 8.19 0.66 0.00
C TYR A 152 9.43 1.14 0.74
N LEU A 153 10.56 1.17 0.06
CA LEU A 153 11.75 1.87 0.48
C LEU A 153 11.92 3.11 -0.37
N MET A 154 12.13 4.26 0.26
CA MET A 154 12.21 5.53 -0.45
C MET A 154 13.33 6.38 0.14
N ARG A 155 14.12 7.00 -0.74
CA ARG A 155 15.14 7.98 -0.35
C ARG A 155 14.88 9.30 -1.06
N ALA A 156 14.79 10.38 -0.27
CA ALA A 156 14.66 11.72 -0.82
C ALA A 156 16.00 12.22 -1.38
N LEU A 157 15.93 13.07 -2.40
CA LEU A 157 17.10 13.76 -2.91
C LEU A 157 17.74 14.60 -1.80
N ASN A 158 19.06 14.51 -1.72
CA ASN A 158 19.89 15.27 -0.75
C ASN A 158 19.61 14.95 0.73
N ASP A 159 18.90 13.88 1.03
CA ASP A 159 18.75 13.35 2.39
C ASP A 159 19.70 12.16 2.60
N HIS A 160 20.25 12.05 3.79
CA HIS A 160 21.01 10.87 4.22
C HIS A 160 20.11 9.79 4.80
N GLY A 161 18.85 10.13 5.09
CA GLY A 161 17.85 9.23 5.60
C GLY A 161 17.08 8.49 4.50
N TYR A 162 16.26 7.56 4.95
CA TYR A 162 15.34 6.82 4.10
C TYR A 162 14.06 6.48 4.85
N PHE A 163 13.01 6.24 4.09
CA PHE A 163 11.73 5.82 4.61
C PHE A 163 11.50 4.34 4.30
N ILE A 164 10.91 3.63 5.25
CA ILE A 164 10.30 2.32 5.05
C ILE A 164 8.82 2.45 5.37
N PHE A 165 7.98 2.19 4.37
CA PHE A 165 6.55 2.06 4.55
C PHE A 165 6.18 0.62 4.20
N GLU A 166 5.56 -0.07 5.14
CA GLU A 166 5.28 -1.50 4.97
C GLU A 166 3.89 -1.86 5.48
N SER A 167 3.30 -2.86 4.87
CA SER A 167 2.04 -3.48 5.28
C SER A 167 2.24 -4.99 5.36
N LYS A 168 1.76 -5.59 6.44
CA LYS A 168 1.86 -7.03 6.67
C LYS A 168 0.56 -7.60 7.20
N SER A 169 0.18 -8.76 6.70
CA SER A 169 -1.02 -9.48 7.12
C SER A 169 -1.01 -10.93 6.69
N SER A 170 -2.01 -11.69 7.09
CA SER A 170 -2.32 -12.96 6.41
C SER A 170 -2.65 -12.71 4.93
N VAL A 171 -2.47 -13.73 4.08
CA VAL A 171 -2.66 -13.61 2.62
C VAL A 171 -4.05 -13.10 2.23
N LEU A 172 -5.10 -13.52 2.95
CA LEU A 172 -6.48 -13.07 2.66
C LEU A 172 -6.69 -11.60 3.01
N ASN A 173 -6.15 -11.16 4.12
CA ASN A 173 -6.29 -9.79 4.61
C ASN A 173 -5.46 -8.81 3.77
N GLY A 174 -4.29 -9.23 3.27
CA GLY A 174 -3.51 -8.45 2.34
C GLY A 174 -4.28 -8.11 1.07
N SER A 175 -5.07 -9.05 0.56
CA SER A 175 -5.93 -8.80 -0.60
C SER A 175 -7.06 -7.79 -0.34
N LEU A 176 -7.45 -7.58 0.92
CA LEU A 176 -8.49 -6.62 1.32
C LEU A 176 -7.92 -5.25 1.66
N GLU A 177 -6.85 -5.19 2.43
CA GLU A 177 -6.27 -3.94 2.94
C GLU A 177 -5.12 -3.40 2.07
N GLY A 178 -4.45 -4.25 1.30
CA GLY A 178 -3.36 -3.85 0.40
C GLY A 178 -3.74 -2.72 -0.55
N PRO A 179 -4.90 -2.76 -1.24
CA PRO A 179 -5.32 -1.66 -2.10
C PRO A 179 -5.49 -0.32 -1.38
N PHE A 180 -5.87 -0.30 -0.10
CA PHE A 180 -5.96 0.93 0.68
C PHE A 180 -4.58 1.43 1.13
N PHE A 181 -3.66 0.51 1.43
CA PHE A 181 -2.27 0.86 1.72
C PHE A 181 -1.60 1.48 0.49
N GLU A 182 -1.75 0.88 -0.68
CA GLU A 182 -1.27 1.43 -1.95
C GLU A 182 -1.88 2.81 -2.25
N GLU A 183 -3.20 2.96 -2.06
CA GLU A 183 -3.89 4.23 -2.28
C GLU A 183 -3.41 5.33 -1.32
N SER A 184 -3.16 4.99 -0.04
CA SER A 184 -2.61 5.92 0.95
C SER A 184 -1.22 6.43 0.54
N LEU A 185 -0.38 5.56 -0.02
CA LEU A 185 0.94 5.95 -0.52
C LEU A 185 0.87 6.69 -1.85
N ALA A 186 -0.02 6.29 -2.75
CA ALA A 186 -0.22 7.00 -4.02
C ALA A 186 -0.70 8.45 -3.81
N CYS A 187 -1.39 8.73 -2.70
CA CYS A 187 -1.87 10.07 -2.31
C CYS A 187 -0.90 10.83 -1.39
N LEU A 188 0.31 10.29 -1.16
CA LEU A 188 1.34 10.97 -0.36
C LEU A 188 1.59 12.38 -0.91
N SER A 189 1.73 13.37 -0.02
CA SER A 189 2.02 14.77 -0.37
C SER A 189 2.91 15.42 0.67
N PHE A 190 3.51 16.57 0.33
CA PHE A 190 4.23 17.39 1.30
C PHE A 190 3.30 18.37 2.02
N ILE A 191 3.70 18.76 3.22
CA ILE A 191 3.05 19.88 3.93
C ILE A 191 3.40 21.16 3.18
N HIS A 192 2.39 21.74 2.53
CA HIS A 192 2.51 23.11 2.03
C HIS A 192 2.26 24.07 3.18
N GLU A 193 3.29 24.80 3.63
CA GLU A 193 3.07 25.96 4.49
C GLU A 193 2.12 26.92 3.77
N THR A 194 0.87 26.90 4.20
CA THR A 194 -0.09 27.93 3.76
C THR A 194 0.50 29.26 4.17
N GLN A 195 0.99 30.05 3.22
CA GLN A 195 1.37 31.43 3.48
C GLN A 195 0.13 32.12 4.05
N THR A 196 0.04 32.13 5.38
CA THR A 196 -0.91 32.99 6.09
C THR A 196 -0.53 34.39 5.72
N GLY A 197 -1.23 34.90 4.71
CA GLY A 197 -1.12 36.27 4.25
C GLY A 197 -1.27 37.21 5.45
N LYS A 198 -0.24 38.01 5.66
CA LYS A 198 -0.34 39.19 6.49
C LYS A 198 -1.53 40.03 5.98
N ALA A 199 -2.57 40.10 6.78
CA ALA A 199 -3.54 41.18 6.72
C ALA A 199 -3.03 42.32 7.59
#